data_0ae1f55a1fa354acc0c189d32a139dc3
#
_entry.id   0ae1f55a1fa354acc0c189d32a139dc3
#
_cell.length_a   1.000
_cell.length_b   1.000
_cell.length_c   1.000
_cell.angle_alpha   90.00
_cell.angle_beta   90.00
_cell.angle_gamma   90.00
#
_symmetry.space_group_name_H-M   'P 1'
#
loop_
_entity.id
_entity.type
_entity.pdbx_description
1 polymer ?
#
loop_
_entity_poly.entity_id
_entity_poly.type
_entity_poly.pdbx_seq_one_letter_code
_entity_poly.pdbx_strand_id
1 'polypeptide(L)'
;MAVIKDIAAIAKGMSITLKEMFSPTVVENYPDGPGPLKGAKFQERFRGVHVLQRDENGLEKCVACFLCAAACPSNCIYIEAAENTEEHRISSSERYAKVYNIDYNRCIFCGYCVEACPTDAITHGHGFELATLNATNLVMRKEDMLVPNQGLTETK
;
A
#
# COMPACT_ATOMS: atom_id res chain seq x y z
N MET A 1 51.64 -30.80 -7.11
CA MET A 1 50.97 -29.71 -7.83
C MET A 1 49.47 -29.56 -7.46
N ALA A 2 48.76 -30.61 -7.07
CA ALA A 2 47.35 -30.53 -6.64
C ALA A 2 47.20 -29.71 -5.35
N VAL A 3 47.96 -30.00 -4.30
CA VAL A 3 47.85 -29.33 -2.98
C VAL A 3 48.05 -27.81 -3.05
N ILE A 4 48.94 -27.33 -3.93
CA ILE A 4 49.15 -25.88 -4.11
C ILE A 4 47.94 -25.21 -4.74
N LYS A 5 47.29 -25.89 -5.69
CA LYS A 5 46.05 -25.39 -6.30
C LYS A 5 44.90 -25.34 -5.29
N ASP A 6 44.83 -26.33 -4.41
CA ASP A 6 43.80 -26.37 -3.37
C ASP A 6 44.00 -25.27 -2.33
N ILE A 7 45.23 -25.03 -1.89
CA ILE A 7 45.55 -23.92 -0.99
C ILE A 7 45.23 -22.56 -1.65
N ALA A 8 45.57 -22.40 -2.93
CA ALA A 8 45.25 -21.16 -3.66
C ALA A 8 43.75 -20.94 -3.82
N ALA A 9 42.95 -22.00 -4.00
CA ALA A 9 41.50 -21.92 -4.07
C ALA A 9 40.89 -21.49 -2.72
N ILE A 10 41.41 -22.05 -1.62
CA ILE A 10 40.98 -21.66 -0.25
C ILE A 10 41.34 -20.19 0.01
N ALA A 11 42.56 -19.77 -0.29
CA ALA A 11 42.99 -18.38 -0.12
C ALA A 11 42.13 -17.40 -0.95
N LYS A 12 41.78 -17.78 -2.16
CA LYS A 12 40.88 -17.00 -3.01
C LYS A 12 39.46 -16.89 -2.39
N GLY A 13 38.91 -17.96 -1.89
CA GLY A 13 37.63 -17.95 -1.19
C GLY A 13 37.63 -17.03 0.04
N MET A 14 38.68 -17.16 0.88
CA MET A 14 38.86 -16.30 2.05
C MET A 14 39.03 -14.81 1.68
N SER A 15 39.71 -14.51 0.57
CA SER A 15 39.86 -13.12 0.11
C SER A 15 38.57 -12.47 -0.33
N ILE A 16 37.63 -13.25 -0.90
CA ILE A 16 36.29 -12.76 -1.28
C ILE A 16 35.47 -12.41 -0.03
N THR A 17 35.43 -13.29 0.95
CA THR A 17 34.70 -13.02 2.18
C THR A 17 35.29 -11.86 2.98
N LEU A 18 36.60 -11.75 3.00
CA LEU A 18 37.30 -10.61 3.61
C LEU A 18 36.98 -9.29 2.91
N LYS A 19 36.91 -9.28 1.57
CA LYS A 19 36.50 -8.11 0.80
C LYS A 19 35.06 -7.70 1.11
N GLU A 20 34.13 -8.67 1.20
CA GLU A 20 32.74 -8.40 1.55
C GLU A 20 32.57 -7.82 2.96
N MET A 21 33.44 -8.19 3.90
CA MET A 21 33.41 -7.63 5.26
C MET A 21 33.65 -6.12 5.29
N PHE A 22 34.38 -5.57 4.32
CA PHE A 22 34.67 -4.13 4.17
C PHE A 22 33.73 -3.43 3.16
N SER A 23 32.77 -4.15 2.60
CA SER A 23 31.77 -3.55 1.71
C SER A 23 30.83 -2.62 2.48
N PRO A 24 30.31 -1.54 1.87
CA PRO A 24 29.32 -0.69 2.52
C PRO A 24 28.04 -1.49 2.80
N THR A 25 27.51 -1.32 3.99
CA THR A 25 26.29 -2.01 4.46
C THR A 25 25.07 -1.50 3.71
N VAL A 26 24.26 -2.40 3.14
CA VAL A 26 22.97 -2.11 2.47
C VAL A 26 21.78 -2.50 3.33
N VAL A 27 21.85 -2.25 4.62
CA VAL A 27 20.83 -2.58 5.60
C VAL A 27 19.89 -1.38 5.79
N GLU A 28 18.58 -1.63 5.82
CA GLU A 28 17.58 -0.67 6.24
C GLU A 28 17.17 -0.97 7.69
N ASN A 29 17.41 -0.04 8.59
CA ASN A 29 17.05 -0.17 10.01
C ASN A 29 15.67 0.42 10.26
N TYR A 30 14.66 -0.40 10.33
CA TYR A 30 13.36 -0.02 10.82
C TYR A 30 13.38 0.06 12.36
N PRO A 31 12.78 1.09 13.01
CA PRO A 31 11.96 2.21 12.48
C PRO A 31 12.71 3.55 12.32
N ASP A 32 14.02 3.58 12.30
CA ASP A 32 14.84 4.78 12.52
C ASP A 32 14.80 5.86 11.41
N GLY A 33 13.85 5.77 10.47
CA GLY A 33 13.64 6.76 9.41
C GLY A 33 14.61 6.67 8.21
N PRO A 34 14.46 7.50 7.18
CA PRO A 34 15.22 7.40 5.94
C PRO A 34 16.68 7.80 6.13
N GLY A 35 17.60 6.98 5.60
CA GLY A 35 19.03 7.27 5.60
C GLY A 35 19.86 6.05 5.20
N PRO A 36 21.16 6.19 4.92
CA PRO A 36 22.00 5.10 4.43
C PRO A 36 22.13 3.92 5.41
N LEU A 37 21.74 4.11 6.68
CA LEU A 37 21.72 3.08 7.72
C LEU A 37 20.45 3.15 8.58
N LYS A 38 19.45 3.95 8.19
CA LYS A 38 18.28 4.24 9.03
C LYS A 38 17.01 4.17 8.21
N GLY A 39 16.06 3.38 8.70
CA GLY A 39 14.68 3.30 8.21
C GLY A 39 14.48 2.62 6.86
N ALA A 40 13.24 2.25 6.62
CA ALA A 40 12.81 1.69 5.36
C ALA A 40 12.58 2.79 4.32
N LYS A 41 13.18 2.66 3.14
CA LYS A 41 12.91 3.54 2.00
C LYS A 41 11.88 2.89 1.11
N PHE A 42 10.65 3.39 1.14
CA PHE A 42 9.60 2.91 0.25
C PHE A 42 9.79 3.42 -1.17
N GLN A 43 9.54 2.53 -2.13
CA GLN A 43 9.54 2.90 -3.54
C GLN A 43 8.29 3.74 -3.87
N GLU A 44 8.37 4.57 -4.90
CA GLU A 44 7.27 5.42 -5.35
C GLU A 44 5.98 4.62 -5.65
N ARG A 45 6.12 3.41 -6.20
CA ARG A 45 5.02 2.48 -6.49
C ARG A 45 4.75 1.47 -5.37
N PHE A 46 4.99 1.85 -4.12
CA PHE A 46 4.73 0.97 -2.99
C PHE A 46 3.22 0.73 -2.84
N ARG A 47 2.83 -0.53 -2.67
CA ARG A 47 1.44 -0.95 -2.45
C ARG A 47 1.14 -1.02 -0.96
N GLY A 48 0.97 0.12 -0.34
CA GLY A 48 0.60 0.24 1.07
C GLY A 48 -0.92 0.27 1.29
N VAL A 49 -1.35 0.81 2.42
CA VAL A 49 -2.76 0.97 2.79
C VAL A 49 -3.53 1.73 1.71
N HIS A 50 -4.73 1.28 1.40
CA HIS A 50 -5.58 1.92 0.40
C HIS A 50 -6.10 3.28 0.89
N VAL A 51 -6.22 4.20 -0.06
CA VAL A 51 -6.73 5.55 0.17
C VAL A 51 -7.86 5.82 -0.81
N LEU A 52 -8.99 6.32 -0.31
CA LEU A 52 -10.12 6.75 -1.14
C LEU A 52 -9.99 8.24 -1.44
N GLN A 53 -10.01 8.56 -2.74
CA GLN A 53 -9.77 9.90 -3.25
C GLN A 53 -11.06 10.73 -3.34
N ARG A 54 -10.88 12.07 -3.27
CA ARG A 54 -11.91 13.06 -3.53
C ARG A 54 -11.62 13.82 -4.82
N ASP A 55 -12.64 14.40 -5.40
CA ASP A 55 -12.52 15.35 -6.51
C ASP A 55 -12.00 16.71 -6.03
N GLU A 56 -11.67 17.58 -6.97
CA GLU A 56 -11.31 18.99 -6.72
C GLU A 56 -12.40 19.76 -5.98
N ASN A 57 -13.66 19.35 -6.13
CA ASN A 57 -14.82 19.92 -5.46
C ASN A 57 -15.07 19.34 -4.05
N GLY A 58 -14.19 18.44 -3.57
CA GLY A 58 -14.33 17.77 -2.28
C GLY A 58 -15.32 16.60 -2.27
N LEU A 59 -15.93 16.25 -3.42
CA LEU A 59 -16.83 15.11 -3.53
C LEU A 59 -16.05 13.79 -3.60
N GLU A 60 -16.67 12.70 -3.17
CA GLU A 60 -16.06 11.37 -3.26
C GLU A 60 -16.02 10.93 -4.74
N LYS A 61 -14.86 10.46 -5.20
CA LYS A 61 -14.71 9.88 -6.55
C LYS A 61 -15.38 8.53 -6.70
N CYS A 62 -15.63 7.83 -5.57
CA CYS A 62 -16.23 6.50 -5.58
C CYS A 62 -17.72 6.57 -5.94
N VAL A 63 -18.09 5.89 -7.02
CA VAL A 63 -19.46 5.81 -7.56
C VAL A 63 -20.13 4.46 -7.25
N ALA A 64 -19.56 3.66 -6.36
CA ALA A 64 -20.06 2.35 -5.98
C ALA A 64 -20.38 1.43 -7.19
N CYS A 65 -19.44 1.32 -8.14
CA CYS A 65 -19.60 0.48 -9.33
C CYS A 65 -19.29 -1.01 -9.10
N PHE A 66 -18.74 -1.38 -7.94
CA PHE A 66 -18.37 -2.75 -7.52
C PHE A 66 -17.24 -3.40 -8.32
N LEU A 67 -16.62 -2.76 -9.30
CA LEU A 67 -15.56 -3.34 -10.10
C LEU A 67 -14.33 -3.73 -9.27
N CYS A 68 -13.97 -2.94 -8.27
CA CYS A 68 -12.88 -3.25 -7.35
C CYS A 68 -13.17 -4.50 -6.50
N ALA A 69 -14.41 -4.68 -6.06
CA ALA A 69 -14.83 -5.87 -5.32
C ALA A 69 -14.83 -7.12 -6.23
N ALA A 70 -15.31 -6.99 -7.49
CA ALA A 70 -15.31 -8.07 -8.46
C ALA A 70 -13.89 -8.49 -8.89
N ALA A 71 -12.95 -7.54 -8.98
CA ALA A 71 -11.55 -7.81 -9.34
C ALA A 71 -10.72 -8.36 -8.16
N CYS A 72 -11.24 -8.33 -6.94
CA CYS A 72 -10.50 -8.76 -5.77
C CYS A 72 -10.36 -10.28 -5.66
N PRO A 73 -9.15 -10.87 -5.76
CA PRO A 73 -8.97 -12.32 -5.68
C PRO A 73 -9.25 -12.89 -4.28
N SER A 74 -9.15 -12.05 -3.25
CA SER A 74 -9.34 -12.44 -1.84
C SER A 74 -10.75 -12.13 -1.31
N ASN A 75 -11.64 -11.54 -2.12
CA ASN A 75 -12.99 -11.11 -1.72
C ASN A 75 -12.98 -10.32 -0.40
N CYS A 76 -12.03 -9.40 -0.23
CA CYS A 76 -11.85 -8.63 0.99
C CYS A 76 -12.53 -7.26 0.97
N ILE A 77 -13.18 -6.88 -0.13
CA ILE A 77 -13.84 -5.58 -0.31
C ILE A 77 -15.35 -5.74 -0.20
N TYR A 78 -15.95 -5.01 0.72
CA TYR A 78 -17.40 -4.95 0.91
C TYR A 78 -17.91 -3.53 0.61
N ILE A 79 -18.92 -3.43 -0.24
CA ILE A 79 -19.50 -2.16 -0.67
C ILE A 79 -21.03 -2.21 -0.55
N GLU A 80 -21.63 -1.14 -0.03
CA GLU A 80 -23.05 -0.86 -0.15
C GLU A 80 -23.25 0.45 -0.88
N ALA A 81 -24.02 0.43 -1.96
CA ALA A 81 -24.36 1.62 -2.71
C ALA A 81 -25.59 2.32 -2.12
N ALA A 82 -25.61 3.65 -2.22
CA ALA A 82 -26.79 4.46 -1.99
C ALA A 82 -26.92 5.52 -3.08
N GLU A 83 -28.11 6.06 -3.26
CA GLU A 83 -28.41 7.10 -4.23
C GLU A 83 -28.07 8.48 -3.66
N ASN A 84 -27.50 9.34 -4.48
CA ASN A 84 -27.32 10.74 -4.18
C ASN A 84 -28.67 11.47 -4.27
N THR A 85 -28.93 12.34 -3.31
CA THR A 85 -30.04 13.28 -3.40
C THR A 85 -29.52 14.65 -3.85
N GLU A 86 -30.33 15.44 -4.54
CA GLU A 86 -29.92 16.77 -4.98
C GLU A 86 -29.58 17.71 -3.81
N GLU A 87 -30.22 17.51 -2.66
CA GLU A 87 -29.99 18.29 -1.44
C GLU A 87 -28.69 17.92 -0.73
N HIS A 88 -28.22 16.68 -0.89
CA HIS A 88 -27.01 16.18 -0.23
C HIS A 88 -26.18 15.31 -1.16
N ARG A 89 -25.34 15.97 -1.94
CA ARG A 89 -24.50 15.31 -2.93
C ARG A 89 -23.16 14.90 -2.33
N ILE A 90 -22.89 13.60 -2.28
CA ILE A 90 -21.67 13.02 -1.71
C ILE A 90 -20.66 12.68 -2.81
N SER A 91 -21.11 12.18 -3.96
CA SER A 91 -20.24 11.88 -5.10
C SER A 91 -20.67 12.66 -6.34
N SER A 92 -19.81 12.69 -7.36
CA SER A 92 -20.11 13.34 -8.65
C SER A 92 -21.15 12.59 -9.52
N SER A 93 -21.51 11.37 -9.13
CA SER A 93 -22.47 10.48 -9.84
C SER A 93 -23.81 10.41 -9.15
N GLU A 94 -24.75 9.67 -9.74
CA GLU A 94 -26.08 9.38 -9.15
C GLU A 94 -26.00 8.50 -7.90
N ARG A 95 -24.92 7.73 -7.75
CA ARG A 95 -24.70 6.80 -6.64
C ARG A 95 -23.38 7.06 -5.95
N TYR A 96 -23.31 6.72 -4.68
CA TYR A 96 -22.10 6.75 -3.88
C TYR A 96 -21.97 5.49 -3.03
N ALA A 97 -20.77 5.20 -2.52
CA ALA A 97 -20.56 4.13 -1.56
C ALA A 97 -21.01 4.59 -0.16
N LYS A 98 -22.15 4.11 0.29
CA LYS A 98 -22.63 4.33 1.68
C LYS A 98 -21.72 3.61 2.67
N VAL A 99 -21.38 2.36 2.36
CA VAL A 99 -20.41 1.56 3.09
C VAL A 99 -19.32 1.14 2.12
N TYR A 100 -18.08 1.26 2.55
CA TYR A 100 -16.91 0.77 1.84
C TYR A 100 -15.91 0.25 2.85
N ASN A 101 -15.75 -1.06 2.93
CA ASN A 101 -14.86 -1.69 3.89
C ASN A 101 -13.85 -2.58 3.18
N ILE A 102 -12.61 -2.59 3.67
CA ILE A 102 -11.56 -3.52 3.25
C ILE A 102 -11.12 -4.33 4.47
N ASP A 103 -11.21 -5.65 4.37
CA ASP A 103 -10.68 -6.56 5.38
C ASP A 103 -9.20 -6.85 5.11
N TYR A 104 -8.32 -6.16 5.84
CA TYR A 104 -6.88 -6.33 5.73
C TYR A 104 -6.37 -7.67 6.29
N ASN A 105 -7.19 -8.43 7.03
CA ASN A 105 -6.83 -9.79 7.39
C ASN A 105 -6.79 -10.72 6.16
N ARG A 106 -7.49 -10.35 5.07
CA ARG A 106 -7.59 -11.13 3.83
C ARG A 106 -6.88 -10.46 2.66
N CYS A 107 -6.67 -9.15 2.71
CA CYS A 107 -6.06 -8.39 1.64
C CYS A 107 -4.61 -8.81 1.42
N ILE A 108 -4.24 -9.12 0.17
CA ILE A 108 -2.88 -9.48 -0.25
C ILE A 108 -2.13 -8.31 -0.91
N PHE A 109 -2.69 -7.11 -0.90
CA PHE A 109 -2.10 -5.90 -1.50
C PHE A 109 -1.71 -6.05 -2.98
N CYS A 110 -2.46 -6.84 -3.75
CA CYS A 110 -2.17 -7.11 -5.17
C CYS A 110 -2.37 -5.90 -6.09
N GLY A 111 -3.21 -4.93 -5.70
CA GLY A 111 -3.48 -3.70 -6.46
C GLY A 111 -4.53 -3.82 -7.57
N TYR A 112 -5.13 -4.99 -7.80
CA TYR A 112 -6.16 -5.17 -8.85
C TYR A 112 -7.39 -4.27 -8.64
N CYS A 113 -7.73 -3.96 -7.39
CA CYS A 113 -8.82 -3.03 -7.09
C CYS A 113 -8.52 -1.60 -7.60
N VAL A 114 -7.26 -1.17 -7.55
CA VAL A 114 -6.82 0.12 -8.07
C VAL A 114 -6.87 0.12 -9.59
N GLU A 115 -6.35 -0.93 -10.24
CA GLU A 115 -6.35 -1.06 -11.69
C GLU A 115 -7.76 -1.19 -12.28
N ALA A 116 -8.69 -1.81 -11.55
CA ALA A 116 -10.08 -1.98 -12.00
C ALA A 116 -10.95 -0.74 -11.76
N CYS A 117 -10.47 0.28 -11.06
CA CYS A 117 -11.26 1.46 -10.73
C CYS A 117 -11.32 2.44 -11.91
N PRO A 118 -12.51 2.70 -12.52
CA PRO A 118 -12.59 3.58 -13.69
C PRO A 118 -12.52 5.07 -13.33
N THR A 119 -12.68 5.42 -12.05
CA THR A 119 -12.71 6.81 -11.57
C THR A 119 -11.47 7.20 -10.78
N ASP A 120 -10.49 6.32 -10.67
CA ASP A 120 -9.31 6.49 -9.80
C ASP A 120 -9.70 6.88 -8.36
N ALA A 121 -10.81 6.30 -7.89
CA ALA A 121 -11.33 6.58 -6.55
C ALA A 121 -10.55 5.87 -5.45
N ILE A 122 -9.91 4.74 -5.76
CA ILE A 122 -9.08 3.99 -4.82
C ILE A 122 -7.63 3.96 -5.33
N THR A 123 -6.70 4.28 -4.45
CA THR A 123 -5.26 4.29 -4.73
C THR A 123 -4.50 3.62 -3.59
N HIS A 124 -3.23 3.28 -3.80
CA HIS A 124 -2.34 2.86 -2.73
C HIS A 124 -1.64 4.07 -2.10
N GLY A 125 -1.67 4.14 -0.78
CA GLY A 125 -0.82 5.03 0.00
C GLY A 125 0.50 4.38 0.40
N HIS A 126 1.29 5.08 1.21
CA HIS A 126 2.57 4.58 1.72
C HIS A 126 2.47 4.03 3.17
N GLY A 127 1.27 4.03 3.76
CA GLY A 127 1.02 3.43 5.08
C GLY A 127 1.25 1.92 5.04
N PHE A 128 1.95 1.38 6.04
CA PHE A 128 2.29 -0.05 6.14
C PHE A 128 2.17 -0.59 7.57
N GLU A 129 2.11 0.29 8.56
CA GLU A 129 2.01 -0.10 9.97
C GLU A 129 0.57 -0.48 10.31
N LEU A 130 0.24 -1.76 10.11
CA LEU A 130 -1.09 -2.32 10.34
C LEU A 130 -1.15 -3.23 11.57
N ALA A 131 -0.06 -3.34 12.33
CA ALA A 131 -0.02 -4.21 13.49
C ALA A 131 -1.01 -3.74 14.57
N THR A 132 -1.88 -4.64 15.01
CA THR A 132 -2.90 -4.38 16.03
C THR A 132 -3.12 -5.60 16.90
N LEU A 133 -3.57 -5.39 18.13
CA LEU A 133 -3.88 -6.47 19.07
C LEU A 133 -5.23 -7.15 18.79
N ASN A 134 -6.10 -6.51 18.00
CA ASN A 134 -7.44 -7.01 17.70
C ASN A 134 -7.67 -7.07 16.20
N ALA A 135 -8.00 -8.26 15.68
CA ALA A 135 -8.27 -8.48 14.26
C ALA A 135 -9.42 -7.63 13.69
N THR A 136 -10.38 -7.23 14.52
CA THR A 136 -11.49 -6.37 14.08
C THR A 136 -11.02 -4.97 13.65
N ASN A 137 -9.90 -4.49 14.20
CA ASN A 137 -9.32 -3.20 13.83
C ASN A 137 -8.65 -3.22 12.44
N LEU A 138 -8.44 -4.41 11.87
CA LEU A 138 -7.94 -4.58 10.51
C LEU A 138 -9.03 -4.52 9.45
N VAL A 139 -10.28 -4.34 9.84
CA VAL A 139 -11.38 -4.02 8.91
C VAL A 139 -11.45 -2.50 8.81
N MET A 140 -10.74 -1.94 7.83
CA MET A 140 -10.76 -0.50 7.57
C MET A 140 -12.08 -0.09 6.93
N ARG A 141 -12.67 0.96 7.47
CA ARG A 141 -13.92 1.55 6.99
C ARG A 141 -13.64 2.70 6.02
N LYS A 142 -14.68 3.11 5.32
CA LYS A 142 -14.60 4.23 4.39
C LYS A 142 -13.98 5.49 5.02
N GLU A 143 -14.41 5.82 6.24
CA GLU A 143 -13.97 7.00 6.97
C GLU A 143 -12.47 7.00 7.27
N ASP A 144 -11.89 5.83 7.52
CA ASP A 144 -10.48 5.65 7.84
C ASP A 144 -9.59 5.79 6.59
N MET A 145 -10.14 5.50 5.41
CA MET A 145 -9.43 5.51 4.13
C MET A 145 -9.63 6.76 3.31
N LEU A 146 -10.69 7.54 3.61
CA LEU A 146 -11.07 8.69 2.81
C LEU A 146 -10.15 9.89 3.10
N VAL A 147 -9.58 10.47 2.03
CA VAL A 147 -8.77 11.69 2.15
C VAL A 147 -9.59 12.82 2.79
N PRO A 148 -9.04 13.51 3.82
CA PRO A 148 -9.72 14.66 4.41
C PRO A 148 -10.05 15.74 3.38
N ASN A 149 -11.11 16.50 3.62
CA ASN A 149 -11.69 17.49 2.68
C ASN A 149 -10.81 18.75 2.45
N GLN A 150 -9.54 18.72 2.84
CA GLN A 150 -8.57 19.78 2.59
C GLN A 150 -7.69 19.34 1.42
N GLY A 151 -7.85 20.05 0.30
CA GLY A 151 -7.26 19.79 -0.99
C GLY A 151 -5.90 19.12 -0.96
N LEU A 152 -5.78 18.06 -1.79
CA LEU A 152 -4.52 17.46 -2.23
C LEU A 152 -3.38 17.54 -1.20
N THR A 153 -3.51 16.82 -0.09
CA THR A 153 -2.34 16.57 0.73
C THR A 153 -1.54 15.45 0.07
N GLU A 154 -0.52 15.94 -0.57
CA GLU A 154 0.67 15.27 -1.02
C GLU A 154 0.85 13.85 -0.48
N THR A 155 0.82 12.91 -1.40
CA THR A 155 1.55 11.66 -1.29
C THR A 155 3.04 12.01 -1.12
N LYS A 156 3.50 12.14 0.11
CA LYS A 156 4.92 12.12 0.44
C LYS A 156 5.38 10.72 0.73
#